data_cc7e1796546f4752534487b418a49682
#
_entry.id   cc7e1796546f4752534487b418a49682
#
_cell.length_a   1.000
_cell.length_b   1.000
_cell.length_c   1.000
_cell.angle_alpha   90.00
_cell.angle_beta   90.00
_cell.angle_gamma   90.00
#
_symmetry.space_group_name_H-M   'P 1'
#
loop_
_entity.id
_entity.type
_entity.pdbx_description
1 polymer ?
#
loop_
_entity_poly.entity_id
_entity_poly.type
_entity_poly.pdbx_seq_one_letter_code
_entity_poly.pdbx_strand_id
1 'polypeptide(L)'
;MKNNTYFEELERIGFEWGEKHEAHKKLKQEIIDTKGWDSEELKAWYAEEEQMKFPYGQGVCKAFRAWKFSKTDEVLFDDFVWDKEAHDFIDTFRKAGIETFVVTNKSTALMENLHWFAAEGCTMLGLCTITKKENRWGGESEEQVMGIRFKVN
;
A
#
# COMPACT_ATOMS: atom_id res chain seq x y z
N MET A 1 12.32 -5.71 11.07
CA MET A 1 11.13 -5.66 10.23
C MET A 1 11.24 -4.70 9.05
N LYS A 2 12.14 -3.70 9.14
CA LYS A 2 12.30 -2.71 8.06
C LYS A 2 13.03 -3.22 6.82
N ASN A 3 13.74 -4.34 6.93
CA ASN A 3 14.46 -4.95 5.81
C ASN A 3 13.61 -6.07 5.21
N ASN A 4 12.97 -5.79 4.07
CA ASN A 4 12.20 -6.78 3.35
C ASN A 4 12.47 -6.61 1.86
N THR A 5 13.16 -7.57 1.28
CA THR A 5 13.58 -7.48 -0.13
C THR A 5 12.41 -7.40 -1.10
N TYR A 6 11.31 -8.07 -0.83
CA TYR A 6 10.13 -8.02 -1.68
C TYR A 6 9.53 -6.61 -1.70
N PHE A 7 9.31 -6.02 -0.53
CA PHE A 7 8.75 -4.68 -0.42
C PHE A 7 9.72 -3.61 -0.92
N GLU A 8 11.01 -3.78 -0.70
CA GLU A 8 12.03 -2.86 -1.23
C GLU A 8 12.02 -2.84 -2.76
N GLU A 9 11.83 -3.99 -3.39
CA GLU A 9 11.71 -4.10 -4.84
C GLU A 9 10.42 -3.43 -5.36
N LEU A 10 9.28 -3.61 -4.65
CA LEU A 10 8.05 -2.90 -4.99
C LEU A 10 8.24 -1.38 -4.91
N GLU A 11 8.93 -0.90 -3.87
CA GLU A 11 9.22 0.52 -3.69
C GLU A 11 10.08 1.06 -4.83
N ARG A 12 11.11 0.32 -5.23
CA ARG A 12 11.98 0.69 -6.35
C ARG A 12 11.21 0.82 -7.65
N ILE A 13 10.40 -0.18 -7.97
CA ILE A 13 9.58 -0.18 -9.19
C ILE A 13 8.57 0.97 -9.19
N GLY A 14 7.91 1.21 -8.07
CA GLY A 14 6.97 2.32 -7.92
C GLY A 14 7.64 3.68 -8.07
N PHE A 15 8.84 3.84 -7.52
CA PHE A 15 9.62 5.06 -7.66
C PHE A 15 10.04 5.31 -9.11
N GLU A 16 10.53 4.29 -9.81
CA GLU A 16 10.89 4.39 -11.24
C GLU A 16 9.69 4.77 -12.10
N TRP A 17 8.53 4.16 -11.83
CA TRP A 17 7.31 4.54 -12.53
C TRP A 17 6.96 6.01 -12.27
N GLY A 18 7.06 6.47 -11.03
CA GLY A 18 6.80 7.86 -10.65
C GLY A 18 7.70 8.84 -11.39
N GLU A 19 8.98 8.55 -11.53
CA GLU A 19 9.92 9.38 -12.29
C GLU A 19 9.53 9.48 -13.76
N LYS A 20 9.19 8.36 -14.38
CA LYS A 20 8.75 8.33 -15.79
C LYS A 20 7.45 9.11 -15.99
N HIS A 21 6.52 8.97 -15.05
CA HIS A 21 5.23 9.66 -15.10
C HIS A 21 5.39 11.18 -14.95
N GLU A 22 6.27 11.63 -14.04
CA GLU A 22 6.58 13.05 -13.89
C GLU A 22 7.25 13.63 -15.13
N ALA A 23 8.18 12.91 -15.75
CA ALA A 23 8.81 13.31 -17.00
C ALA A 23 7.77 13.42 -18.14
N HIS A 24 6.82 12.48 -18.18
CA HIS A 24 5.74 12.49 -19.17
C HIS A 24 4.81 13.69 -18.98
N LYS A 25 4.48 14.05 -17.74
CA LYS A 25 3.70 15.26 -17.42
C LYS A 25 4.39 16.54 -17.88
N LYS A 26 5.71 16.64 -17.67
CA LYS A 26 6.49 17.80 -18.13
C LYS A 26 6.49 17.90 -19.64
N LEU A 27 6.60 16.78 -20.33
CA LEU A 27 6.54 16.74 -21.80
C LEU A 27 5.20 17.29 -22.33
N LYS A 28 4.10 17.04 -21.65
CA LYS A 28 2.80 17.59 -22.02
C LYS A 28 2.83 19.11 -22.11
N GLN A 29 3.39 19.75 -21.08
CA GLN A 29 3.48 21.21 -21.06
C GLN A 29 4.36 21.75 -22.17
N GLU A 30 5.47 21.10 -22.46
CA GLU A 30 6.36 21.47 -23.57
C GLU A 30 5.64 21.36 -24.91
N ILE A 31 4.87 20.30 -25.12
CA ILE A 31 4.09 20.12 -26.36
C ILE A 31 3.05 21.23 -26.50
N ILE A 32 2.31 21.54 -25.45
CA ILE A 32 1.31 22.61 -25.45
C ILE A 32 1.96 23.95 -25.77
N ASP A 33 3.09 24.26 -25.15
CA ASP A 33 3.79 25.54 -25.33
C ASP A 33 4.38 25.69 -26.74
N THR A 34 4.82 24.60 -27.37
CA THR A 34 5.50 24.64 -28.67
C THR A 34 4.59 24.29 -29.85
N LYS A 35 3.60 23.42 -29.68
CA LYS A 35 2.76 22.87 -30.75
C LYS A 35 1.28 23.19 -30.58
N GLY A 36 0.87 23.69 -29.39
CA GLY A 36 -0.53 24.03 -29.11
C GLY A 36 -1.39 22.83 -28.71
N TRP A 37 -2.67 23.12 -28.46
CA TRP A 37 -3.61 22.15 -27.91
C TRP A 37 -4.17 21.14 -28.94
N ASP A 38 -4.08 21.45 -30.23
CA ASP A 38 -4.66 20.62 -31.30
C ASP A 38 -3.62 19.86 -32.11
N SER A 39 -2.40 19.69 -31.57
CA SER A 39 -1.31 19.03 -32.28
C SER A 39 -1.44 17.50 -32.28
N GLU A 40 -0.85 16.88 -33.31
CA GLU A 40 -0.74 15.41 -33.38
C GLU A 40 0.18 14.89 -32.27
N GLU A 41 1.18 15.68 -31.88
CA GLU A 41 2.09 15.37 -30.79
C GLU A 41 1.33 15.26 -29.46
N LEU A 42 0.36 16.13 -29.20
CA LEU A 42 -0.45 16.08 -27.97
C LEU A 42 -1.39 14.86 -27.97
N LYS A 43 -1.96 14.52 -29.13
CA LYS A 43 -2.76 13.31 -29.27
C LYS A 43 -1.95 12.05 -28.99
N ALA A 44 -0.72 11.99 -29.48
CA ALA A 44 0.21 10.90 -29.21
C ALA A 44 0.55 10.82 -27.70
N TRP A 45 0.72 11.97 -27.06
CA TRP A 45 0.95 12.04 -25.61
C TRP A 45 -0.21 11.40 -24.82
N TYR A 46 -1.45 11.73 -25.16
CA TYR A 46 -2.63 11.13 -24.50
C TYR A 46 -2.70 9.62 -24.73
N ALA A 47 -2.35 9.16 -25.92
CA ALA A 47 -2.32 7.73 -26.21
C ALA A 47 -1.27 7.00 -25.37
N GLU A 48 -0.10 7.58 -25.15
CA GLU A 48 0.92 7.04 -24.26
C GLU A 48 0.45 7.06 -22.79
N GLU A 49 -0.19 8.15 -22.35
CA GLU A 49 -0.70 8.28 -20.99
C GLU A 49 -1.68 7.16 -20.63
N GLU A 50 -2.53 6.76 -21.57
CA GLU A 50 -3.46 5.65 -21.38
C GLU A 50 -2.74 4.31 -21.15
N GLN A 51 -1.53 4.15 -21.69
CA GLN A 51 -0.71 2.96 -21.52
C GLN A 51 0.14 2.99 -20.25
N MET A 52 0.34 4.16 -19.65
CA MET A 52 1.15 4.35 -18.46
C MET A 52 0.32 4.11 -17.20
N LYS A 53 0.17 2.86 -16.81
CA LYS A 53 -0.55 2.48 -15.59
C LYS A 53 0.42 2.21 -14.46
N PHE A 54 0.05 2.64 -13.25
CA PHE A 54 0.79 2.25 -12.06
C PHE A 54 0.79 0.71 -11.97
N PRO A 55 1.98 0.08 -11.74
CA PRO A 55 2.11 -1.37 -11.89
C PRO A 55 1.37 -2.20 -10.83
N TYR A 56 0.93 -1.57 -9.74
CA TYR A 56 0.32 -2.28 -8.62
C TYR A 56 -1.11 -1.80 -8.34
N GLY A 57 -2.01 -2.75 -8.02
CA GLY A 57 -3.36 -2.45 -7.58
C GLY A 57 -3.40 -1.96 -6.12
N GLN A 58 -4.58 -1.54 -5.68
CA GLN A 58 -4.77 -0.96 -4.35
C GLN A 58 -4.49 -1.95 -3.21
N GLY A 59 -4.80 -3.23 -3.40
CA GLY A 59 -4.51 -4.25 -2.39
C GLY A 59 -3.01 -4.35 -2.11
N VAL A 60 -2.19 -4.38 -3.17
CA VAL A 60 -0.73 -4.40 -3.06
C VAL A 60 -0.22 -3.13 -2.39
N CYS A 61 -0.72 -1.97 -2.81
CA CYS A 61 -0.31 -0.68 -2.23
C CYS A 61 -0.66 -0.58 -0.75
N LYS A 62 -1.81 -1.08 -0.33
CA LYS A 62 -2.22 -1.07 1.08
C LYS A 62 -1.35 -1.99 1.93
N ALA A 63 -0.99 -3.16 1.41
CA ALA A 63 -0.06 -4.08 2.07
C ALA A 63 1.32 -3.43 2.24
N PHE A 64 1.84 -2.82 1.19
CA PHE A 64 3.11 -2.10 1.23
C PHE A 64 3.08 -0.98 2.26
N ARG A 65 2.04 -0.15 2.26
CA ARG A 65 1.91 0.95 3.22
C ARG A 65 1.83 0.46 4.66
N ALA A 66 1.09 -0.62 4.90
CA ALA A 66 1.01 -1.23 6.22
C ALA A 66 2.40 -1.64 6.72
N TRP A 67 3.18 -2.30 5.88
CA TRP A 67 4.56 -2.67 6.22
C TRP A 67 5.45 -1.42 6.42
N LYS A 68 5.43 -0.50 5.48
CA LYS A 68 6.33 0.67 5.46
C LYS A 68 6.12 1.58 6.66
N PHE A 69 4.88 1.82 7.04
CA PHE A 69 4.53 2.81 8.05
C PHE A 69 4.21 2.21 9.42
N SER A 70 4.38 0.91 9.60
CA SER A 70 4.25 0.29 10.91
C SER A 70 5.35 0.80 11.84
N LYS A 71 4.94 1.25 13.01
CA LYS A 71 5.83 1.71 14.09
C LYS A 71 5.85 0.68 15.22
N THR A 72 5.71 -0.58 14.87
CA THR A 72 5.70 -1.74 15.75
C THR A 72 6.59 -2.83 15.17
N ASP A 73 6.88 -3.85 15.96
CA ASP A 73 7.67 -5.00 15.49
C ASP A 73 6.86 -5.88 14.53
N GLU A 74 5.54 -5.86 14.64
CA GLU A 74 4.64 -6.53 13.71
C GLU A 74 4.06 -5.53 12.71
N VAL A 75 3.59 -6.04 11.56
CA VAL A 75 2.85 -5.20 10.61
C VAL A 75 1.51 -4.82 11.23
N LEU A 76 1.24 -3.54 11.27
CA LEU A 76 -0.01 -2.97 11.79
C LEU A 76 -0.85 -2.45 10.64
N PHE A 77 -2.07 -2.95 10.53
CA PHE A 77 -3.03 -2.49 9.53
C PHE A 77 -4.16 -1.71 10.18
N ASP A 78 -4.16 -0.40 10.01
CA ASP A 78 -5.17 0.51 10.55
C ASP A 78 -6.10 1.11 9.49
N ASP A 79 -5.97 0.67 8.27
CA ASP A 79 -6.82 1.03 7.13
C ASP A 79 -7.86 -0.10 6.88
N PHE A 80 -8.51 -0.10 5.75
CA PHE A 80 -9.44 -1.15 5.34
C PHE A 80 -9.18 -1.56 3.89
N VAL A 81 -9.60 -2.77 3.54
CA VAL A 81 -9.59 -3.25 2.15
C VAL A 81 -11.02 -3.51 1.69
N TRP A 82 -11.26 -3.35 0.39
CA TRP A 82 -12.49 -3.79 -0.23
C TRP A 82 -12.38 -5.29 -0.59
N ASP A 83 -13.50 -5.94 -0.84
CA ASP A 83 -13.55 -7.36 -1.19
C ASP A 83 -12.61 -7.71 -2.37
N LYS A 84 -12.61 -6.88 -3.41
CA LYS A 84 -11.76 -7.05 -4.59
C LYS A 84 -10.27 -6.79 -4.35
N GLU A 85 -9.92 -6.17 -3.25
CA GLU A 85 -8.54 -5.86 -2.88
C GLU A 85 -7.94 -6.91 -1.93
N ALA A 86 -8.77 -7.66 -1.23
CA ALA A 86 -8.34 -8.55 -0.14
C ALA A 86 -7.38 -9.64 -0.61
N HIS A 87 -7.63 -10.22 -1.78
CA HIS A 87 -6.76 -11.26 -2.32
C HIS A 87 -5.33 -10.73 -2.54
N ASP A 88 -5.20 -9.61 -3.25
CA ASP A 88 -3.89 -9.02 -3.53
C ASP A 88 -3.19 -8.54 -2.28
N PHE A 89 -3.94 -8.02 -1.31
CA PHE A 89 -3.42 -7.61 -0.01
C PHE A 89 -2.75 -8.78 0.71
N ILE A 90 -3.45 -9.89 0.87
CA ILE A 90 -2.93 -11.07 1.56
C ILE A 90 -1.84 -11.77 0.74
N ASP A 91 -2.02 -11.89 -0.58
CA ASP A 91 -1.02 -12.47 -1.48
C ASP A 91 0.31 -11.72 -1.40
N THR A 92 0.26 -10.40 -1.30
CA THR A 92 1.45 -9.56 -1.14
C THR A 92 2.18 -9.88 0.16
N PHE A 93 1.46 -10.05 1.26
CA PHE A 93 2.07 -10.48 2.52
C PHE A 93 2.72 -11.85 2.41
N ARG A 94 2.07 -12.80 1.74
CA ARG A 94 2.66 -14.13 1.51
C ARG A 94 3.96 -14.04 0.72
N LYS A 95 3.95 -13.31 -0.38
CA LYS A 95 5.14 -13.11 -1.24
C LYS A 95 6.27 -12.40 -0.49
N ALA A 96 5.93 -11.49 0.40
CA ALA A 96 6.90 -10.76 1.21
C ALA A 96 7.41 -11.57 2.41
N GLY A 97 6.84 -12.75 2.69
CA GLY A 97 7.22 -13.56 3.85
C GLY A 97 6.72 -13.00 5.18
N ILE A 98 5.69 -12.18 5.17
CA ILE A 98 5.06 -11.68 6.39
C ILE A 98 4.25 -12.82 7.01
N GLU A 99 4.60 -13.20 8.24
CA GLU A 99 3.94 -14.32 8.93
C GLU A 99 2.68 -13.90 9.68
N THR A 100 2.71 -12.73 10.30
CA THR A 100 1.58 -12.20 11.10
C THR A 100 1.38 -10.72 10.85
N PHE A 101 0.15 -10.27 11.02
CA PHE A 101 -0.19 -8.84 11.04
C PHE A 101 -1.34 -8.59 12.01
N VAL A 102 -1.47 -7.34 12.44
CA VAL A 102 -2.48 -6.94 13.44
C VAL A 102 -3.41 -5.91 12.81
N VAL A 103 -4.71 -6.16 12.90
CA VAL A 103 -5.75 -5.27 12.39
C VAL A 103 -6.27 -4.41 13.54
N THR A 104 -6.14 -3.10 13.41
CA THR A 104 -6.57 -2.14 14.44
C THR A 104 -7.55 -1.09 13.92
N ASN A 105 -8.00 -1.23 12.65
CA ASN A 105 -8.89 -0.22 12.08
C ASN A 105 -10.19 -0.10 12.89
N LYS A 106 -10.71 1.12 12.97
CA LYS A 106 -11.96 1.44 13.65
C LYS A 106 -13.09 1.73 12.66
N SER A 107 -12.90 1.30 11.40
CA SER A 107 -13.90 1.55 10.36
C SER A 107 -15.15 0.68 10.56
N THR A 108 -16.24 1.10 9.94
CA THR A 108 -17.47 0.30 9.91
C THR A 108 -17.29 -1.00 9.10
N ALA A 109 -16.24 -1.10 8.31
CA ALA A 109 -15.90 -2.27 7.50
C ALA A 109 -15.00 -3.27 8.23
N LEU A 110 -14.79 -3.13 9.55
CA LEU A 110 -13.91 -4.02 10.30
C LEU A 110 -14.35 -5.48 10.18
N MET A 111 -15.62 -5.77 10.41
CA MET A 111 -16.13 -7.15 10.37
C MET A 111 -15.97 -7.77 8.99
N GLU A 112 -16.25 -7.00 7.93
CA GLU A 112 -16.06 -7.45 6.56
C GLU A 112 -14.59 -7.76 6.27
N ASN A 113 -13.68 -6.90 6.73
CA ASN A 113 -12.24 -7.13 6.56
C ASN A 113 -11.79 -8.42 7.25
N LEU A 114 -12.23 -8.65 8.48
CA LEU A 114 -11.90 -9.88 9.22
C LEU A 114 -12.40 -11.11 8.45
N HIS A 115 -13.62 -11.04 7.93
CA HIS A 115 -14.21 -12.11 7.12
C HIS A 115 -13.39 -12.39 5.85
N TRP A 116 -13.02 -11.34 5.11
CA TRP A 116 -12.27 -11.49 3.87
C TRP A 116 -10.86 -12.02 4.11
N PHE A 117 -10.19 -11.61 5.17
CA PHE A 117 -8.87 -12.15 5.53
C PHE A 117 -8.96 -13.64 5.87
N ALA A 118 -9.98 -14.04 6.60
CA ALA A 118 -10.24 -15.45 6.88
C ALA A 118 -10.55 -16.23 5.60
N ALA A 119 -11.35 -15.65 4.69
CA ALA A 119 -11.66 -16.25 3.40
C ALA A 119 -10.44 -16.43 2.50
N GLU A 120 -9.44 -15.56 2.64
CA GLU A 120 -8.16 -15.67 1.92
C GLU A 120 -7.20 -16.68 2.57
N GLY A 121 -7.62 -17.39 3.58
CA GLY A 121 -6.87 -18.46 4.23
C GLY A 121 -6.06 -18.03 5.45
N CYS A 122 -6.23 -16.79 5.92
CA CYS A 122 -5.57 -16.33 7.15
C CYS A 122 -6.26 -16.94 8.38
N THR A 123 -5.48 -17.21 9.42
CA THR A 123 -6.00 -17.71 10.71
C THR A 123 -6.07 -16.59 11.71
N MET A 124 -7.24 -16.33 12.23
CA MET A 124 -7.44 -15.37 13.32
C MET A 124 -6.86 -15.95 14.62
N LEU A 125 -5.83 -15.30 15.16
CA LEU A 125 -5.19 -15.73 16.40
C LEU A 125 -5.85 -15.13 17.64
N GLY A 126 -6.66 -14.09 17.48
CA GLY A 126 -7.43 -13.49 18.55
C GLY A 126 -7.05 -12.06 18.86
N LEU A 127 -7.65 -11.53 19.92
CA LEU A 127 -7.39 -10.18 20.40
C LEU A 127 -5.97 -10.07 20.96
N CYS A 128 -5.35 -8.91 20.72
CA CYS A 128 -4.02 -8.62 21.24
C CYS A 128 -3.88 -7.13 21.53
N THR A 129 -2.83 -6.81 22.28
CA THR A 129 -2.42 -5.42 22.52
C THR A 129 -0.99 -5.28 22.03
N ILE A 130 -0.73 -4.27 21.24
CA ILE A 130 0.61 -3.99 20.74
C ILE A 130 1.02 -2.56 21.12
N THR A 131 2.31 -2.35 21.22
CA THR A 131 2.89 -1.04 21.52
C THR A 131 3.25 -0.34 20.21
N LYS A 132 2.65 0.82 19.99
CA LYS A 132 2.94 1.68 18.86
C LYS A 132 3.83 2.83 19.33
N LYS A 133 4.98 3.02 18.68
CA LYS A 133 5.88 4.11 18.95
C LYS A 133 5.52 5.32 18.09
N GLU A 134 5.38 6.48 18.70
CA GLU A 134 5.13 7.73 17.99
C GLU A 134 6.16 8.79 18.36
N ASN A 135 6.66 9.51 17.35
CA ASN A 135 7.47 10.69 17.56
C ASN A 135 6.55 11.90 17.64
N ARG A 136 6.43 12.48 18.82
CA ARG A 136 5.67 13.69 19.04
C ARG A 136 6.62 14.83 19.47
N TRP A 137 6.12 16.06 19.40
CA TRP A 137 6.83 17.20 19.95
C TRP A 137 7.21 16.92 21.41
N GLY A 138 8.53 16.89 21.69
CA GLY A 138 9.04 16.60 23.03
C GLY A 138 9.55 15.18 23.26
N GLY A 139 9.61 14.32 22.23
CA GLY A 139 10.23 13.01 22.30
C GLY A 139 9.37 11.86 21.81
N GLU A 140 9.85 10.64 22.00
CA GLU A 140 9.12 9.42 21.70
C GLU A 140 8.03 9.20 22.74
N SER A 141 6.82 8.88 22.27
CA SER A 141 5.74 8.39 23.11
C SER A 141 5.36 6.97 22.67
N GLU A 142 4.88 6.17 23.60
CA GLU A 142 4.36 4.84 23.34
C GLU A 142 2.86 4.83 23.58
N GLU A 143 2.12 4.18 22.68
CA GLU A 143 0.67 3.99 22.79
C GLU A 143 0.37 2.51 22.74
N GLN A 144 -0.46 2.04 23.64
CA GLN A 144 -0.99 0.68 23.62
C GLN A 144 -2.21 0.65 22.73
N VAL A 145 -2.19 -0.21 21.73
CA VAL A 145 -3.26 -0.33 20.73
C VAL A 145 -3.82 -1.74 20.75
N MET A 146 -5.13 -1.84 20.88
CA MET A 146 -5.82 -3.12 20.80
C MET A 146 -6.07 -3.48 19.33
N GLY A 147 -5.91 -4.75 19.00
CA GLY A 147 -6.15 -5.23 17.65
C GLY A 147 -6.46 -6.71 17.62
N ILE A 148 -6.60 -7.22 16.42
CA ILE A 148 -6.83 -8.64 16.16
C ILE A 148 -5.65 -9.15 15.35
N ARG A 149 -4.96 -10.16 15.87
CA ARG A 149 -3.81 -10.75 15.21
C ARG A 149 -4.24 -11.84 14.26
N PHE A 150 -3.69 -11.80 13.06
CA PHE A 150 -3.85 -12.83 12.04
C PHE A 150 -2.52 -13.47 11.70
N LYS A 151 -2.58 -14.77 11.42
CA LYS A 151 -1.49 -15.50 10.80
C LYS A 151 -1.76 -15.59 9.30
N VAL A 152 -0.78 -15.21 8.50
CA VAL A 152 -0.81 -15.35 7.04
C VAL A 152 -0.34 -16.77 6.71
N ASN A 153 -1.20 -17.62 6.28
CA ASN A 153 -0.85 -19.01 5.97
C ASN A 153 -0.32 -19.19 4.53
#